data_17a48f39a43999b35b11ef81717bb18a
#
_entry.id   17a48f39a43999b35b11ef81717bb18a
#
_cell.length_a   1.000
_cell.length_b   1.000
_cell.length_c   1.000
_cell.angle_alpha   90.00
_cell.angle_beta   90.00
_cell.angle_gamma   90.00
#
_symmetry.space_group_name_H-M   'P 1'
#
loop_
_entity.id
_entity.type
_entity.pdbx_description
1 polymer ?
#
loop_
_entity_poly.entity_id
_entity_poly.type
_entity_poly.pdbx_seq_one_letter_code
_entity_poly.pdbx_strand_id
1 'polypeptide(L)'
;MTIDYRTITLDIARQAVQAYNSGCYAGGIKNPDLDRRALQLFANGLALSLEGVLEQVRFIGVDYGGVAGFKAAYSLAPAIAHDIHAVRDRYAGLAKSAPSLLHAPSPVEVISELYAPFIKPLHGKRNWQVWAAKFWHFLNPEAFPIEDSRVDNFFRLSGLAHSPEKYVFLSNRFREFAMAHQGWLPPLRATDGGHAWCDNKLWDKVCYGVVELEGCQAS
;
A
#
# COMPACT_ATOMS: atom_id res chain seq x y z
N MET A 1 -11.65 10.11 -19.90
CA MET A 1 -12.92 9.96 -19.12
C MET A 1 -12.50 9.56 -17.71
N THR A 2 -12.77 10.33 -16.68
CA THR A 2 -12.31 10.01 -15.32
C THR A 2 -13.39 9.16 -14.67
N ILE A 3 -13.10 7.90 -14.37
CA ILE A 3 -14.07 7.01 -13.67
C ILE A 3 -14.35 7.61 -12.28
N ASP A 4 -15.62 7.76 -11.95
CA ASP A 4 -16.02 8.02 -10.58
C ASP A 4 -16.06 6.67 -9.86
N TYR A 5 -15.20 6.47 -8.84
CA TYR A 5 -15.16 5.23 -8.06
C TYR A 5 -16.54 4.83 -7.48
N ARG A 6 -17.48 5.80 -7.41
CA ARG A 6 -18.88 5.57 -6.98
C ARG A 6 -19.74 4.90 -8.05
N THR A 7 -19.30 4.91 -9.31
CA THR A 7 -20.07 4.37 -10.45
C THR A 7 -19.46 3.10 -11.01
N ILE A 8 -18.43 2.55 -10.36
CA ILE A 8 -17.80 1.30 -10.76
C ILE A 8 -18.81 0.14 -10.60
N THR A 9 -18.82 -0.75 -11.58
CA THR A 9 -19.60 -1.99 -11.53
C THR A 9 -18.73 -3.18 -11.15
N LEU A 10 -19.35 -4.27 -10.72
CA LEU A 10 -18.64 -5.53 -10.44
C LEU A 10 -17.84 -6.03 -11.65
N ASP A 11 -18.37 -5.85 -12.87
CA ASP A 11 -17.69 -6.30 -14.08
C ASP A 11 -16.42 -5.49 -14.36
N ILE A 12 -16.45 -4.17 -14.15
CA ILE A 12 -15.25 -3.32 -14.21
C ILE A 12 -14.24 -3.76 -13.14
N ALA A 13 -14.69 -4.02 -11.92
CA ALA A 13 -13.82 -4.48 -10.83
C ALA A 13 -13.15 -5.84 -11.15
N ARG A 14 -13.88 -6.79 -11.77
CA ARG A 14 -13.30 -8.07 -12.25
C ARG A 14 -12.25 -7.85 -13.32
N GLN A 15 -12.52 -7.01 -14.32
CA GLN A 15 -11.55 -6.66 -15.37
C GLN A 15 -10.30 -6.02 -14.78
N ALA A 16 -10.46 -5.14 -13.78
CA ALA A 16 -9.35 -4.51 -13.07
C ALA A 16 -8.46 -5.54 -12.36
N VAL A 17 -9.05 -6.50 -11.65
CA VAL A 17 -8.31 -7.60 -10.99
C VAL A 17 -7.59 -8.48 -12.02
N GLN A 18 -8.24 -8.84 -13.13
CA GLN A 18 -7.62 -9.60 -14.21
C GLN A 18 -6.44 -8.85 -14.84
N ALA A 19 -6.62 -7.56 -15.15
CA ALA A 19 -5.58 -6.71 -15.68
C ALA A 19 -4.39 -6.63 -14.70
N TYR A 20 -4.64 -6.42 -13.41
CA TYR A 20 -3.60 -6.44 -12.38
C TYR A 20 -2.80 -7.75 -12.39
N ASN A 21 -3.48 -8.90 -12.40
CA ASN A 21 -2.85 -10.22 -12.32
C ASN A 21 -2.10 -10.61 -13.62
N SER A 22 -2.56 -10.15 -14.78
CA SER A 22 -1.90 -10.42 -16.06
C SER A 22 -0.64 -9.60 -16.28
N GLY A 23 -0.37 -8.58 -15.46
CA GLY A 23 0.76 -7.69 -15.64
C GLY A 23 0.69 -6.82 -16.89
N CYS A 24 -0.47 -6.77 -17.56
CA CYS A 24 -0.70 -5.95 -18.76
C CYS A 24 -0.90 -4.48 -18.39
N TYR A 25 0.16 -3.80 -17.97
CA TYR A 25 0.12 -2.36 -17.67
C TYR A 25 1.07 -1.59 -18.57
N ALA A 26 0.64 -0.41 -19.00
CA ALA A 26 1.43 0.53 -19.81
C ALA A 26 2.71 1.06 -19.12
N GLY A 27 3.02 0.64 -17.92
CA GLY A 27 4.16 1.14 -17.13
C GLY A 27 5.04 0.11 -16.46
N GLY A 28 4.88 -1.17 -16.71
CA GLY A 28 5.76 -2.20 -16.14
C GLY A 28 5.02 -3.39 -15.57
N ILE A 29 5.66 -4.54 -15.68
CA ILE A 29 5.22 -5.82 -15.16
C ILE A 29 5.26 -5.76 -13.63
N LYS A 30 4.11 -5.82 -12.95
CA LYS A 30 4.12 -6.19 -11.54
C LYS A 30 4.41 -7.69 -11.46
N ASN A 31 5.55 -8.00 -10.88
CA ASN A 31 5.96 -9.36 -10.72
C ASN A 31 5.23 -9.99 -9.53
N PRO A 32 4.33 -10.98 -9.71
CA PRO A 32 3.66 -11.64 -8.59
C PRO A 32 4.63 -12.30 -7.60
N ASP A 33 5.88 -12.55 -8.02
CA ASP A 33 6.93 -13.00 -7.12
C ASP A 33 7.35 -11.93 -6.10
N LEU A 34 7.17 -10.65 -6.41
CA LEU A 34 7.43 -9.58 -5.43
C LEU A 34 6.46 -9.62 -4.26
N ASP A 35 5.19 -9.86 -4.52
CA ASP A 35 4.18 -10.01 -3.46
C ASP A 35 4.52 -11.21 -2.57
N ARG A 36 4.87 -12.36 -3.17
CA ARG A 36 5.28 -13.56 -2.43
C ARG A 36 6.53 -13.33 -1.60
N ARG A 37 7.54 -12.68 -2.17
CA ARG A 37 8.78 -12.36 -1.48
C ARG A 37 8.56 -11.39 -0.32
N ALA A 38 7.69 -10.38 -0.51
CA ALA A 38 7.31 -9.48 0.57
C ALA A 38 6.64 -10.25 1.72
N LEU A 39 5.66 -11.11 1.43
CA LEU A 39 5.00 -11.94 2.45
C LEU A 39 5.97 -12.82 3.20
N GLN A 40 6.95 -13.43 2.53
CA GLN A 40 7.99 -14.22 3.18
C GLN A 40 8.85 -13.37 4.12
N LEU A 41 9.26 -12.19 3.65
CA LEU A 41 10.11 -11.27 4.41
C LEU A 41 9.42 -10.69 5.65
N PHE A 42 8.10 -10.56 5.62
CA PHE A 42 7.29 -10.04 6.71
C PHE A 42 6.50 -11.14 7.46
N ALA A 43 6.72 -12.42 7.17
CA ALA A 43 5.96 -13.53 7.76
C ALA A 43 5.96 -13.55 9.31
N ASN A 44 7.03 -13.06 9.93
CA ASN A 44 7.16 -12.92 11.37
C ASN A 44 6.99 -11.47 11.87
N GLY A 45 6.40 -10.60 11.05
CA GLY A 45 6.26 -9.16 11.31
C GLY A 45 7.58 -8.40 11.16
N LEU A 46 7.79 -7.40 12.02
CA LEU A 46 9.02 -6.60 12.02
C LEU A 46 10.21 -7.43 12.51
N ALA A 47 11.30 -7.45 11.73
CA ALA A 47 12.50 -8.22 12.05
C ALA A 47 13.13 -7.84 13.40
N LEU A 48 13.77 -8.80 14.06
CA LEU A 48 14.38 -8.60 15.39
C LEU A 48 15.71 -7.82 15.31
N SER A 49 16.50 -8.06 14.27
CA SER A 49 17.81 -7.45 14.10
C SER A 49 17.74 -6.21 13.22
N LEU A 50 18.68 -5.29 13.41
CA LEU A 50 18.83 -4.11 12.54
C LEU A 50 19.02 -4.51 11.06
N GLU A 51 19.79 -5.55 10.81
CA GLU A 51 20.03 -6.05 9.46
C GLU A 51 18.75 -6.55 8.80
N GLY A 52 17.91 -7.29 9.53
CA GLY A 52 16.61 -7.74 9.05
C GLY A 52 15.64 -6.58 8.80
N VAL A 53 15.61 -5.57 9.67
CA VAL A 53 14.82 -4.36 9.44
C VAL A 53 15.32 -3.62 8.20
N LEU A 54 16.63 -3.52 8.02
CA LEU A 54 17.24 -2.90 6.83
C LEU A 54 16.85 -3.64 5.54
N GLU A 55 16.85 -4.97 5.58
CA GLU A 55 16.41 -5.79 4.43
C GLU A 55 14.94 -5.52 4.10
N GLN A 56 14.05 -5.51 5.10
CA GLN A 56 12.63 -5.20 4.95
C GLN A 56 12.42 -3.80 4.35
N VAL A 57 13.09 -2.80 4.90
CA VAL A 57 13.00 -1.40 4.44
C VAL A 57 13.51 -1.26 3.00
N ARG A 58 14.66 -1.86 2.68
CA ARG A 58 15.23 -1.84 1.31
C ARG A 58 14.33 -2.52 0.31
N PHE A 59 13.85 -3.71 0.64
CA PHE A 59 12.99 -4.46 -0.27
C PHE A 59 11.76 -3.64 -0.68
N ILE A 60 11.05 -3.04 0.29
CA ILE A 60 9.87 -2.21 -0.02
C ILE A 60 10.24 -0.97 -0.82
N GLY A 61 11.34 -0.28 -0.47
CA GLY A 61 11.75 0.95 -1.14
C GLY A 61 12.27 0.75 -2.55
N VAL A 62 12.98 -0.35 -2.79
CA VAL A 62 13.70 -0.63 -4.03
C VAL A 62 12.94 -1.60 -4.91
N ASP A 63 12.78 -2.85 -4.43
CA ASP A 63 12.27 -3.94 -5.26
C ASP A 63 10.74 -3.85 -5.44
N TYR A 64 10.03 -3.52 -4.37
CA TYR A 64 8.56 -3.39 -4.39
C TYR A 64 8.08 -2.05 -4.99
N GLY A 65 9.00 -1.12 -5.26
CA GLY A 65 8.68 0.16 -5.90
C GLY A 65 8.01 1.16 -4.98
N GLY A 66 8.42 1.23 -3.72
CA GLY A 66 7.97 2.25 -2.76
C GLY A 66 8.47 3.66 -3.05
N VAL A 67 9.50 3.79 -3.92
CA VAL A 67 10.14 5.08 -4.21
C VAL A 67 10.43 5.23 -5.69
N ALA A 68 10.13 6.40 -6.23
CA ALA A 68 10.63 6.82 -7.54
C ALA A 68 12.12 7.20 -7.41
N GLY A 69 13.01 6.24 -7.66
CA GLY A 69 14.45 6.48 -7.69
C GLY A 69 15.25 5.52 -6.78
N PHE A 70 15.76 4.48 -7.39
CA PHE A 70 16.58 3.43 -6.80
C PHE A 70 17.71 3.94 -5.89
N LYS A 71 18.45 5.00 -6.33
CA LYS A 71 19.55 5.58 -5.55
C LYS A 71 19.10 6.19 -4.22
N ALA A 72 17.94 6.84 -4.20
CA ALA A 72 17.43 7.47 -2.99
C ALA A 72 17.01 6.42 -1.94
N ALA A 73 16.33 5.35 -2.35
CA ALA A 73 15.96 4.27 -1.45
C ALA A 73 17.19 3.58 -0.84
N TYR A 74 18.21 3.31 -1.63
CA TYR A 74 19.47 2.72 -1.12
C TYR A 74 20.18 3.59 -0.09
N SER A 75 20.25 4.91 -0.33
CA SER A 75 20.95 5.82 0.56
C SER A 75 20.21 6.09 1.88
N LEU A 76 18.89 6.00 1.86
CA LEU A 76 18.04 6.35 3.01
C LEU A 76 17.62 5.15 3.86
N ALA A 77 17.57 3.96 3.26
CA ALA A 77 17.16 2.76 3.96
C ALA A 77 17.94 2.50 5.27
N PRO A 78 19.28 2.71 5.34
CA PRO A 78 20.01 2.53 6.61
C PRO A 78 19.52 3.45 7.73
N ALA A 79 19.25 4.72 7.43
CA ALA A 79 18.78 5.68 8.44
C ALA A 79 17.36 5.35 8.90
N ILE A 80 16.47 5.02 7.96
CA ILE A 80 15.10 4.59 8.26
C ILE A 80 15.11 3.31 9.11
N ALA A 81 15.90 2.32 8.71
CA ALA A 81 16.00 1.06 9.43
C ALA A 81 16.55 1.25 10.84
N HIS A 82 17.55 2.11 11.02
CA HIS A 82 18.10 2.46 12.32
C HIS A 82 17.03 3.11 13.22
N ASP A 83 16.28 4.07 12.68
CA ASP A 83 15.23 4.77 13.45
C ASP A 83 14.07 3.81 13.82
N ILE A 84 13.65 2.93 12.92
CA ILE A 84 12.66 1.89 13.23
C ILE A 84 13.19 0.93 14.29
N HIS A 85 14.43 0.45 14.14
CA HIS A 85 15.03 -0.51 15.06
C HIS A 85 15.23 0.08 16.46
N ALA A 86 15.57 1.36 16.57
CA ALA A 86 15.72 2.05 17.86
C ALA A 86 14.43 2.07 18.70
N VAL A 87 13.26 1.99 18.07
CA VAL A 87 11.94 1.96 18.72
C VAL A 87 11.15 0.70 18.37
N ARG A 88 11.85 -0.37 18.02
CA ARG A 88 11.32 -1.56 17.37
C ARG A 88 10.07 -2.14 18.04
N ASP A 89 10.13 -2.39 19.33
CA ASP A 89 9.03 -3.07 20.03
C ASP A 89 7.77 -2.20 20.08
N ARG A 90 7.95 -0.89 20.27
CA ARG A 90 6.85 0.08 20.20
C ARG A 90 6.30 0.16 18.77
N TYR A 91 7.17 0.23 17.76
CA TYR A 91 6.78 0.31 16.35
C TYR A 91 5.98 -0.92 15.92
N ALA A 92 6.49 -2.11 16.24
CA ALA A 92 5.81 -3.37 15.98
C ALA A 92 4.49 -3.49 16.75
N GLY A 93 4.47 -3.03 18.00
CA GLY A 93 3.27 -2.99 18.84
C GLY A 93 2.17 -2.11 18.24
N LEU A 94 2.53 -0.89 17.79
CA LEU A 94 1.60 0.04 17.13
C LEU A 94 1.04 -0.57 15.84
N ALA A 95 1.90 -1.13 15.00
CA ALA A 95 1.45 -1.75 13.74
C ALA A 95 0.52 -2.95 14.00
N LYS A 96 0.87 -3.80 14.97
CA LYS A 96 0.09 -5.00 15.30
C LYS A 96 -1.25 -4.67 15.97
N SER A 97 -1.30 -3.65 16.82
CA SER A 97 -2.51 -3.26 17.56
C SER A 97 -3.47 -2.37 16.74
N ALA A 98 -3.05 -1.94 15.55
CA ALA A 98 -3.91 -1.17 14.67
C ALA A 98 -5.18 -1.97 14.33
N PRO A 99 -6.36 -1.35 14.41
CA PRO A 99 -7.62 -2.05 14.13
C PRO A 99 -7.69 -2.47 12.67
N SER A 100 -8.44 -3.54 12.38
CA SER A 100 -8.78 -3.85 10.98
C SER A 100 -9.47 -2.63 10.35
N LEU A 101 -9.05 -2.29 9.13
CA LEU A 101 -9.56 -1.13 8.39
C LEU A 101 -11.09 -1.16 8.25
N LEU A 102 -11.68 -2.35 8.12
CA LEU A 102 -13.15 -2.50 8.03
C LEU A 102 -13.87 -2.06 9.31
N HIS A 103 -13.21 -2.12 10.48
CA HIS A 103 -13.78 -1.62 11.73
C HIS A 103 -13.56 -0.11 11.87
N ALA A 104 -12.31 0.32 11.77
CA ALA A 104 -11.95 1.74 11.87
C ALA A 104 -10.58 1.99 11.21
N PRO A 105 -10.34 3.18 10.62
CA PRO A 105 -8.98 3.58 10.25
C PRO A 105 -8.13 3.76 11.51
N SER A 106 -6.82 3.58 11.37
CA SER A 106 -5.88 3.89 12.45
C SER A 106 -5.93 5.39 12.78
N PRO A 107 -5.86 5.77 14.07
CA PRO A 107 -5.82 7.18 14.47
C PRO A 107 -4.60 7.91 13.87
N VAL A 108 -4.74 9.21 13.65
CA VAL A 108 -3.69 10.03 13.05
C VAL A 108 -2.40 10.04 13.88
N GLU A 109 -2.51 9.93 15.20
CA GLU A 109 -1.38 9.86 16.13
C GLU A 109 -0.56 8.58 15.90
N VAL A 110 -1.23 7.44 15.70
CA VAL A 110 -0.58 6.14 15.39
C VAL A 110 0.12 6.23 14.04
N ILE A 111 -0.54 6.79 13.03
CA ILE A 111 0.06 6.99 11.71
C ILE A 111 1.26 7.94 11.79
N SER A 112 1.17 9.01 12.56
CA SER A 112 2.28 9.96 12.76
C SER A 112 3.51 9.30 13.39
N GLU A 113 3.31 8.44 14.39
CA GLU A 113 4.42 7.71 15.02
C GLU A 113 5.04 6.68 14.06
N LEU A 114 4.23 5.91 13.33
CA LEU A 114 4.71 4.95 12.34
C LEU A 114 5.42 5.65 11.17
N TYR A 115 5.02 6.87 10.84
CA TYR A 115 5.61 7.65 9.75
C TYR A 115 6.91 8.37 10.14
N ALA A 116 7.11 8.64 11.42
CA ALA A 116 8.26 9.41 11.91
C ALA A 116 9.63 8.92 11.40
N PRO A 117 9.94 7.60 11.33
CA PRO A 117 11.21 7.11 10.79
C PRO A 117 11.42 7.46 9.31
N PHE A 118 10.33 7.55 8.56
CA PHE A 118 10.37 7.87 7.13
C PHE A 118 10.49 9.36 6.84
N ILE A 119 10.12 10.24 7.79
CA ILE A 119 10.19 11.70 7.63
C ILE A 119 11.57 12.23 8.02
N LYS A 120 12.13 11.78 9.16
CA LYS A 120 13.38 12.27 9.72
C LYS A 120 14.57 12.32 8.75
N PRO A 121 14.84 11.26 7.96
CA PRO A 121 15.98 11.26 7.04
C PRO A 121 15.80 12.19 5.85
N LEU A 122 14.64 12.82 5.68
CA LEU A 122 14.20 13.30 4.37
C LEU A 122 13.97 14.77 4.26
N HIS A 123 14.06 15.50 5.34
CA HIS A 123 13.95 16.96 5.35
C HIS A 123 13.12 17.55 4.19
N GLY A 124 11.92 17.04 3.99
CA GLY A 124 10.88 17.70 3.20
C GLY A 124 10.93 17.51 1.68
N LYS A 125 11.66 16.57 1.12
CA LYS A 125 11.83 16.58 -0.35
C LYS A 125 11.14 15.50 -1.17
N ARG A 126 10.51 14.44 -0.67
CA ARG A 126 9.73 13.48 -1.52
C ARG A 126 8.81 12.51 -0.76
N ASN A 127 7.91 11.94 -1.45
CA ASN A 127 6.87 10.92 -1.29
C ASN A 127 7.27 9.63 -0.55
N TRP A 128 7.73 9.74 0.66
CA TRP A 128 8.08 8.58 1.45
C TRP A 128 6.87 7.95 2.12
N GLN A 129 5.73 8.63 2.08
CA GLN A 129 4.45 8.10 2.53
C GLN A 129 4.07 6.83 1.77
N VAL A 130 4.26 6.80 0.46
CA VAL A 130 4.07 5.61 -0.37
C VAL A 130 4.96 4.45 0.10
N TRP A 131 6.21 4.73 0.46
CA TRP A 131 7.13 3.73 1.03
C TRP A 131 6.64 3.24 2.38
N ALA A 132 6.33 4.18 3.29
CA ALA A 132 5.82 3.90 4.61
C ALA A 132 4.51 3.08 4.56
N ALA A 133 3.53 3.51 3.74
CA ALA A 133 2.26 2.83 3.60
C ALA A 133 2.41 1.37 3.12
N LYS A 134 3.29 1.12 2.14
CA LYS A 134 3.61 -0.24 1.69
C LYS A 134 4.29 -1.05 2.79
N PHE A 135 5.21 -0.45 3.55
CA PHE A 135 5.87 -1.11 4.66
C PHE A 135 4.87 -1.50 5.76
N TRP A 136 3.95 -0.61 6.14
CA TRP A 136 2.90 -0.89 7.13
C TRP A 136 1.92 -1.95 6.65
N HIS A 137 1.56 -1.93 5.36
CA HIS A 137 0.70 -2.94 4.77
C HIS A 137 1.24 -4.35 4.98
N PHE A 138 2.54 -4.57 4.80
CA PHE A 138 3.13 -5.88 5.04
C PHE A 138 3.30 -6.22 6.52
N LEU A 139 3.33 -5.24 7.43
CA LEU A 139 3.30 -5.48 8.87
C LEU A 139 1.90 -5.87 9.37
N ASN A 140 0.86 -5.23 8.86
CA ASN A 140 -0.54 -5.52 9.19
C ASN A 140 -1.45 -5.19 8.00
N PRO A 141 -1.62 -6.12 7.05
CA PRO A 141 -2.35 -5.88 5.82
C PRO A 141 -3.85 -5.63 6.04
N GLU A 142 -4.41 -6.08 7.16
CA GLU A 142 -5.81 -5.83 7.49
C GLU A 142 -6.06 -4.40 7.99
N ALA A 143 -5.04 -3.74 8.55
CA ALA A 143 -5.17 -2.39 9.09
C ALA A 143 -4.75 -1.30 8.10
N PHE A 144 -3.75 -1.56 7.26
CA PHE A 144 -3.12 -0.55 6.43
C PHE A 144 -3.34 -0.80 4.94
N PRO A 145 -4.17 0.00 4.24
CA PRO A 145 -4.27 -0.06 2.79
C PRO A 145 -2.97 0.43 2.15
N ILE A 146 -2.66 -0.09 0.96
CA ILE A 146 -1.54 0.43 0.17
C ILE A 146 -1.92 1.82 -0.36
N GLU A 147 -1.02 2.79 -0.17
CA GLU A 147 -1.07 4.07 -0.86
C GLU A 147 -0.08 4.06 -2.01
N ASP A 148 -0.54 4.42 -3.19
CA ASP A 148 0.30 4.76 -4.34
C ASP A 148 -0.43 5.76 -5.25
N SER A 149 0.25 6.24 -6.30
CA SER A 149 -0.33 7.25 -7.18
C SER A 149 -1.62 6.79 -7.89
N ARG A 150 -1.81 5.48 -8.10
CA ARG A 150 -3.04 4.95 -8.72
C ARG A 150 -4.19 4.96 -7.73
N VAL A 151 -3.94 4.54 -6.50
CA VAL A 151 -4.93 4.59 -5.41
C VAL A 151 -5.31 6.04 -5.10
N ASP A 152 -4.34 6.96 -5.06
CA ASP A 152 -4.59 8.40 -4.95
C ASP A 152 -5.47 8.93 -6.09
N ASN A 153 -5.17 8.55 -7.33
CA ASN A 153 -5.97 8.94 -8.50
C ASN A 153 -7.38 8.36 -8.44
N PHE A 154 -7.52 7.09 -8.05
CA PHE A 154 -8.81 6.43 -7.90
C PHE A 154 -9.72 7.18 -6.93
N PHE A 155 -9.20 7.60 -5.78
CA PHE A 155 -9.95 8.37 -4.78
C PHE A 155 -9.88 9.89 -4.97
N ARG A 156 -9.24 10.39 -6.03
CA ARG A 156 -9.05 11.82 -6.35
C ARG A 156 -8.28 12.60 -5.27
N LEU A 157 -7.24 11.98 -4.74
CA LEU A 157 -6.38 12.53 -3.68
C LEU A 157 -5.02 13.03 -4.17
N SER A 158 -4.72 12.87 -5.46
CA SER A 158 -3.41 13.19 -6.06
C SER A 158 -2.98 14.65 -5.92
N GLY A 159 -3.92 15.57 -5.66
CA GLY A 159 -3.63 16.99 -5.38
C GLY A 159 -3.29 17.30 -3.93
N LEU A 160 -3.43 16.34 -3.01
CA LEU A 160 -3.17 16.56 -1.59
C LEU A 160 -1.70 16.28 -1.26
N ALA A 161 -1.12 17.14 -0.41
CA ALA A 161 0.20 16.90 0.13
C ALA A 161 0.22 15.62 1.00
N HIS A 162 1.31 14.85 0.91
CA HIS A 162 1.48 13.67 1.76
C HIS A 162 1.63 14.07 3.22
N SER A 163 0.79 13.48 4.07
CA SER A 163 0.81 13.67 5.53
C SER A 163 0.08 12.51 6.22
N PRO A 164 0.25 12.33 7.55
CA PRO A 164 -0.54 11.37 8.32
C PRO A 164 -2.06 11.56 8.15
N GLU A 165 -2.53 12.80 8.10
CA GLU A 165 -3.95 13.14 7.92
C GLU A 165 -4.44 12.72 6.54
N LYS A 166 -3.65 12.94 5.48
CA LYS A 166 -3.97 12.46 4.13
C LYS A 166 -4.10 10.94 4.12
N TYR A 167 -3.18 10.22 4.77
CA TYR A 167 -3.24 8.77 4.83
C TYR A 167 -4.49 8.27 5.56
N VAL A 168 -4.85 8.90 6.69
CA VAL A 168 -6.09 8.57 7.40
C VAL A 168 -7.32 8.88 6.54
N PHE A 169 -7.30 9.99 5.80
CA PHE A 169 -8.37 10.33 4.86
C PHE A 169 -8.49 9.30 3.73
N LEU A 170 -7.37 8.88 3.13
CA LEU A 170 -7.33 7.80 2.15
C LEU A 170 -7.89 6.49 2.75
N SER A 171 -7.47 6.13 3.95
CA SER A 171 -7.95 4.92 4.65
C SER A 171 -9.46 4.95 4.86
N ASN A 172 -10.03 6.10 5.20
CA ASN A 172 -11.48 6.27 5.30
C ASN A 172 -12.19 6.05 3.95
N ARG A 173 -11.66 6.65 2.87
CA ARG A 173 -12.22 6.46 1.52
C ARG A 173 -12.14 5.01 1.06
N PHE A 174 -11.01 4.38 1.33
CA PHE A 174 -10.81 2.95 1.02
C PHE A 174 -11.81 2.08 1.79
N ARG A 175 -12.00 2.34 3.08
CA ARG A 175 -12.99 1.66 3.92
C ARG A 175 -14.42 1.86 3.42
N GLU A 176 -14.83 3.11 3.13
CA GLU A 176 -16.16 3.43 2.59
C GLU A 176 -16.41 2.63 1.30
N PHE A 177 -15.44 2.59 0.39
CA PHE A 177 -15.53 1.85 -0.85
C PHE A 177 -15.65 0.33 -0.61
N ALA A 178 -14.78 -0.24 0.22
CA ALA A 178 -14.78 -1.67 0.54
C ALA A 178 -16.10 -2.09 1.22
N MET A 179 -16.61 -1.29 2.14
CA MET A 179 -17.88 -1.57 2.83
C MET A 179 -19.08 -1.48 1.88
N ALA A 180 -19.12 -0.48 1.00
CA ALA A 180 -20.20 -0.31 0.02
C ALA A 180 -20.29 -1.50 -0.95
N HIS A 181 -19.16 -2.20 -1.17
CA HIS A 181 -19.05 -3.26 -2.17
C HIS A 181 -18.70 -4.64 -1.58
N GLN A 182 -18.93 -4.86 -0.28
CA GLN A 182 -18.60 -6.15 0.38
C GLN A 182 -19.17 -7.38 -0.35
N GLY A 183 -20.36 -7.27 -0.94
CA GLY A 183 -20.97 -8.34 -1.73
C GLY A 183 -20.16 -8.75 -2.97
N TRP A 184 -19.16 -7.95 -3.38
CA TRP A 184 -18.29 -8.29 -4.52
C TRP A 184 -17.12 -9.20 -4.12
N LEU A 185 -16.80 -9.34 -2.84
CA LEU A 185 -15.64 -10.13 -2.40
C LEU A 185 -15.64 -11.58 -2.92
N PRO A 186 -16.75 -12.36 -2.82
CA PRO A 186 -16.73 -13.74 -3.32
C PRO A 186 -16.42 -13.83 -4.83
N PRO A 187 -17.10 -13.09 -5.73
CA PRO A 187 -16.78 -13.12 -7.15
C PRO A 187 -15.40 -12.53 -7.49
N LEU A 188 -14.89 -11.52 -6.74
CA LEU A 188 -13.56 -10.98 -6.96
C LEU A 188 -12.47 -11.97 -6.53
N ARG A 189 -12.64 -12.66 -5.41
CA ARG A 189 -11.72 -13.74 -4.98
C ARG A 189 -11.65 -14.87 -6.01
N ALA A 190 -12.80 -15.25 -6.59
CA ALA A 190 -12.83 -16.23 -7.67
C ALA A 190 -12.09 -15.75 -8.93
N THR A 191 -12.23 -14.47 -9.28
CA THR A 191 -11.51 -13.84 -10.40
C THR A 191 -10.01 -13.74 -10.13
N ASP A 192 -9.63 -13.43 -8.89
CA ASP A 192 -8.24 -13.26 -8.45
C ASP A 192 -7.45 -14.58 -8.42
N GLY A 193 -8.12 -15.71 -8.25
CA GLY A 193 -7.48 -17.04 -8.22
C GLY A 193 -6.56 -17.26 -7.01
N GLY A 194 -6.74 -16.50 -5.92
CA GLY A 194 -5.98 -16.64 -4.69
C GLY A 194 -4.64 -15.90 -4.66
N HIS A 195 -4.42 -14.97 -5.58
CA HIS A 195 -3.19 -14.13 -5.60
C HIS A 195 -3.20 -13.03 -4.53
N ALA A 196 -4.39 -12.55 -4.10
CA ALA A 196 -4.49 -11.61 -3.00
C ALA A 196 -4.51 -12.36 -1.66
N TRP A 197 -3.64 -11.97 -0.73
CA TRP A 197 -3.51 -12.60 0.60
C TRP A 197 -4.47 -12.05 1.65
N CYS A 198 -5.12 -10.92 1.38
CA CYS A 198 -6.14 -10.31 2.23
C CYS A 198 -7.12 -9.48 1.40
N ASP A 199 -8.23 -9.09 2.00
CA ASP A 199 -9.26 -8.30 1.32
C ASP A 199 -8.76 -6.91 0.95
N ASN A 200 -7.95 -6.27 1.80
CA ASN A 200 -7.36 -4.96 1.46
C ASN A 200 -6.47 -5.04 0.22
N LYS A 201 -5.74 -6.15 0.02
CA LYS A 201 -4.97 -6.35 -1.22
C LYS A 201 -5.85 -6.57 -2.43
N LEU A 202 -6.97 -7.26 -2.26
CA LEU A 202 -7.93 -7.45 -3.35
C LEU A 202 -8.56 -6.12 -3.79
N TRP A 203 -8.93 -5.27 -2.82
CA TRP A 203 -9.42 -3.93 -3.10
C TRP A 203 -8.33 -3.01 -3.72
N ASP A 204 -7.07 -3.13 -3.27
CA ASP A 204 -5.93 -2.44 -3.90
C ASP A 204 -5.83 -2.79 -5.39
N LYS A 205 -5.97 -4.07 -5.75
CA LYS A 205 -5.96 -4.52 -7.15
C LYS A 205 -7.11 -3.91 -7.96
N VAL A 206 -8.30 -3.77 -7.36
CA VAL A 206 -9.42 -3.10 -8.02
C VAL A 206 -9.10 -1.62 -8.26
N CYS A 207 -8.69 -0.89 -7.21
CA CYS A 207 -8.37 0.54 -7.33
C CYS A 207 -7.27 0.79 -8.36
N TYR A 208 -6.21 0.02 -8.29
CA TYR A 208 -5.07 0.11 -9.20
C TYR A 208 -5.47 -0.22 -10.63
N GLY A 209 -6.14 -1.36 -10.84
CA GLY A 209 -6.49 -1.86 -12.17
C GLY A 209 -7.51 -1.00 -12.89
N VAL A 210 -8.45 -0.38 -12.18
CA VAL A 210 -9.42 0.57 -12.77
C VAL A 210 -8.69 1.77 -13.38
N VAL A 211 -7.72 2.35 -12.67
CA VAL A 211 -6.96 3.51 -13.18
C VAL A 211 -6.12 3.13 -14.41
N GLU A 212 -5.56 1.93 -14.43
CA GLU A 212 -4.78 1.45 -15.59
C GLU A 212 -5.68 1.17 -16.81
N LEU A 213 -6.89 0.63 -16.60
CA LEU A 213 -7.85 0.41 -17.69
C LEU A 213 -8.28 1.74 -18.35
N GLU A 214 -8.41 2.83 -17.58
CA GLU A 214 -8.68 4.16 -18.13
C GLU A 214 -7.52 4.66 -19.01
N GLY A 215 -6.29 4.47 -18.57
CA GLY A 215 -5.10 4.87 -19.32
C GLY A 215 -5.00 4.17 -20.68
N CYS A 216 -5.37 2.89 -20.74
CA CYS A 216 -5.36 2.11 -21.99
C CYS A 216 -6.47 2.50 -22.98
N GLN A 217 -7.57 3.08 -22.51
CA GLN A 217 -8.67 3.54 -23.39
C GLN A 217 -8.45 4.95 -23.95
N ALA A 218 -7.51 5.71 -23.40
CA ALA A 218 -7.20 7.08 -23.78
C ALA A 218 -6.00 7.20 -24.74
N SER A 219 -5.32 6.10 -25.03
CA SER A 219 -4.19 5.98 -25.97
C SER A 219 -4.63 5.34 -27.30
#